data_97e1de336e29d124be5fc41665db2348
#
_entry.id   97e1de336e29d124be5fc41665db2348
#
_cell.length_a   1.000
_cell.length_b   1.000
_cell.length_c   1.000
_cell.angle_alpha   90.00
_cell.angle_beta   90.00
_cell.angle_gamma   90.00
#
_symmetry.space_group_name_H-M   'P 1'
#
loop_
_entity.id
_entity.type
_entity.pdbx_description
1 polymer ?
#
loop_
_entity_poly.entity_id
_entity_poly.type
_entity_poly.pdbx_seq_one_letter_code
_entity_poly.pdbx_strand_id
1 'polypeptide(L)'
;MSPVIELGEMRHGASADEPEPAPPRRPPGPAVRVALLGVLVLLVVHAAAGPPRRPVPIRIPAPQGAAFVVRPDRVVVADGPGATGRGGRVVAAYRLPGGEPAWRFALTDGDHVLGLTTVAGGLLVTSSPAGDGDSVSAMLDPATGTLRWRHPGYPVPTASGGLLLENPRPPGAGTVRAVDPASGAVRWTLPVPGQEVGYRRDDHGVTQLVLVTPQGRVTVYDADAGTVAHTGRVAPAAGRAAYRYAQVVADLLLVEDARGSVTGYGLDRLEERWSLPVGSRAGLWFADCAGMVCLRNQVGGAQALDPATGRPAWTDERWLGMGPVGDRLIAAERGVGEELELSALDPPTGRVLARLGRWRVSGNDLPSGPLLGLRTLTEDRTLVGALDVAAGQVRIRGILPGAWSECADTGTQLVCLRPTGGMAIWPAGR
;
A
#
# COMPACT_ATOMS: atom_id res chain seq x y z
N MET A 1 27.75 58.73 -53.39
CA MET A 1 28.44 59.63 -52.47
C MET A 1 29.22 58.73 -51.50
N SER A 2 30.55 58.62 -51.78
CA SER A 2 31.46 57.82 -50.94
C SER A 2 32.05 58.68 -49.84
N PRO A 3 32.13 58.24 -48.64
CA PRO A 3 32.83 58.97 -47.57
C PRO A 3 34.35 58.78 -47.74
N VAL A 4 35.06 59.92 -47.75
CA VAL A 4 36.52 60.02 -47.77
C VAL A 4 36.99 59.81 -46.29
N ILE A 5 37.94 58.90 -46.10
CA ILE A 5 38.64 58.71 -44.83
C ILE A 5 39.92 59.52 -44.88
N GLU A 6 40.03 60.56 -44.07
CA GLU A 6 41.27 61.27 -43.82
C GLU A 6 42.23 60.46 -42.98
N LEU A 7 43.42 60.17 -43.55
CA LEU A 7 44.54 59.57 -42.82
C LEU A 7 45.34 60.72 -42.17
N GLY A 8 45.24 60.75 -40.82
CA GLY A 8 46.01 61.67 -40.01
C GLY A 8 47.55 61.41 -40.07
N GLU A 9 48.32 62.48 -40.15
CA GLU A 9 49.80 62.47 -40.24
C GLU A 9 50.43 61.83 -39.02
N MET A 10 51.35 60.88 -39.24
CA MET A 10 52.25 60.39 -38.23
C MET A 10 53.36 61.39 -37.94
N ARG A 11 53.35 62.00 -36.75
CA ARG A 11 54.50 62.78 -36.26
C ARG A 11 55.54 61.81 -35.70
N HIS A 12 56.65 61.72 -36.34
CA HIS A 12 57.91 61.18 -35.83
C HIS A 12 58.55 62.16 -34.88
N GLY A 13 58.83 61.65 -33.63
CA GLY A 13 59.77 62.38 -32.80
C GLY A 13 59.38 62.52 -31.34
N ALA A 14 59.54 61.45 -30.54
CA ALA A 14 59.97 61.59 -29.17
C ALA A 14 60.77 60.33 -28.79
N SER A 15 61.99 60.53 -28.38
CA SER A 15 62.91 59.51 -27.90
C SER A 15 62.18 58.72 -26.80
N ALA A 16 62.04 57.43 -27.00
CA ALA A 16 61.53 56.55 -25.95
C ALA A 16 62.58 56.49 -24.86
N ASP A 17 62.25 57.03 -23.67
CA ASP A 17 62.93 56.66 -22.43
C ASP A 17 62.73 55.16 -22.25
N GLU A 18 63.86 54.45 -22.26
CA GLU A 18 63.91 53.03 -22.01
C GLU A 18 63.31 52.77 -20.59
N PRO A 19 62.22 51.96 -20.47
CA PRO A 19 61.63 51.75 -19.18
C PRO A 19 62.61 51.01 -18.28
N GLU A 20 62.91 51.61 -17.13
CA GLU A 20 63.72 51.05 -16.08
C GLU A 20 63.21 49.61 -15.77
N PRO A 21 64.11 48.59 -15.74
CA PRO A 21 63.69 47.20 -15.52
C PRO A 21 62.99 47.07 -14.19
N ALA A 22 61.74 46.66 -14.24
CA ALA A 22 60.90 46.46 -13.07
C ALA A 22 61.62 45.51 -12.07
N PRO A 23 61.69 45.86 -10.78
CA PRO A 23 62.41 45.07 -9.81
C PRO A 23 61.86 43.63 -9.78
N PRO A 24 62.72 42.60 -9.63
CA PRO A 24 62.30 41.21 -9.64
C PRO A 24 61.27 40.98 -8.55
N ARG A 25 60.10 40.52 -8.98
CA ARG A 25 59.01 40.20 -8.08
C ARG A 25 59.49 39.11 -7.09
N ARG A 26 59.65 39.50 -5.83
CA ARG A 26 60.03 38.54 -4.78
C ARG A 26 59.05 37.35 -4.79
N PRO A 27 59.54 36.11 -4.78
CA PRO A 27 58.67 34.93 -4.71
C PRO A 27 57.84 35.00 -3.42
N PRO A 28 56.54 34.62 -3.50
CA PRO A 28 55.65 34.67 -2.35
C PRO A 28 56.25 33.84 -1.22
N GLY A 29 56.25 34.41 -0.02
CA GLY A 29 56.79 33.78 1.21
C GLY A 29 56.11 32.44 1.50
N PRO A 30 56.71 31.57 2.30
CA PRO A 30 56.21 30.21 2.56
C PRO A 30 54.74 30.20 3.04
N ALA A 31 54.35 31.18 3.84
CA ALA A 31 52.96 31.31 4.31
C ALA A 31 51.95 31.55 3.17
N VAL A 32 52.31 32.34 2.17
CA VAL A 32 51.48 32.63 0.99
C VAL A 32 51.38 31.39 0.07
N ARG A 33 52.49 30.63 -0.04
CA ARG A 33 52.48 29.36 -0.82
C ARG A 33 51.60 28.30 -0.17
N VAL A 34 51.62 28.18 1.17
CA VAL A 34 50.75 27.26 1.91
C VAL A 34 49.29 27.68 1.79
N ALA A 35 48.99 28.98 1.89
CA ALA A 35 47.62 29.47 1.69
C ALA A 35 47.11 29.24 0.26
N LEU A 36 47.92 29.47 -0.77
CA LEU A 36 47.59 29.18 -2.16
C LEU A 36 47.37 27.67 -2.42
N LEU A 37 48.21 26.81 -1.84
CA LEU A 37 48.05 25.37 -1.87
C LEU A 37 46.74 24.94 -1.17
N GLY A 38 46.42 25.52 -0.03
CA GLY A 38 45.16 25.28 0.69
C GLY A 38 43.94 25.69 -0.12
N VAL A 39 43.96 26.84 -0.77
CA VAL A 39 42.90 27.31 -1.67
C VAL A 39 42.78 26.41 -2.90
N LEU A 40 43.93 26.00 -3.48
CA LEU A 40 43.93 25.10 -4.64
C LEU A 40 43.36 23.72 -4.29
N VAL A 41 43.72 23.16 -3.11
CA VAL A 41 43.15 21.90 -2.61
C VAL A 41 41.65 22.03 -2.37
N LEU A 42 41.20 23.13 -1.77
CA LEU A 42 39.76 23.41 -1.56
C LEU A 42 39.01 23.53 -2.90
N LEU A 43 39.59 24.23 -3.87
CA LEU A 43 39.02 24.34 -5.22
C LEU A 43 38.96 22.99 -5.96
N VAL A 44 40.01 22.16 -5.84
CA VAL A 44 40.05 20.81 -6.42
C VAL A 44 39.04 19.90 -5.72
N VAL A 45 38.91 19.95 -4.39
CA VAL A 45 37.90 19.20 -3.64
C VAL A 45 36.50 19.67 -4.00
N HIS A 46 36.25 20.96 -4.15
CA HIS A 46 34.94 21.47 -4.62
C HIS A 46 34.66 21.14 -6.08
N ALA A 47 35.66 21.15 -6.96
CA ALA A 47 35.51 20.76 -8.35
C ALA A 47 35.35 19.24 -8.54
N ALA A 48 36.01 18.44 -7.68
CA ALA A 48 35.84 16.99 -7.61
C ALA A 48 34.48 16.56 -6.99
N ALA A 49 33.91 17.41 -6.13
CA ALA A 49 32.53 17.28 -5.68
C ALA A 49 31.59 17.79 -6.77
N GLY A 50 31.58 17.11 -7.93
CA GLY A 50 30.58 17.36 -8.97
C GLY A 50 29.19 17.33 -8.35
N PRO A 51 28.20 18.09 -8.86
CA PRO A 51 26.85 18.04 -8.36
C PRO A 51 26.41 16.58 -8.35
N PRO A 52 25.78 16.09 -7.25
CA PRO A 52 25.39 14.71 -7.13
C PRO A 52 24.57 14.36 -8.39
N ARG A 53 25.06 13.38 -9.15
CA ARG A 53 24.39 12.95 -10.37
C ARG A 53 23.00 12.53 -9.94
N ARG A 54 21.96 13.28 -10.35
CA ARG A 54 20.58 12.89 -10.12
C ARG A 54 20.39 11.52 -10.76
N PRO A 55 19.98 10.50 -9.98
CA PRO A 55 19.77 9.17 -10.54
C PRO A 55 18.71 9.29 -11.64
N VAL A 56 19.06 8.84 -12.85
CA VAL A 56 18.11 8.78 -13.97
C VAL A 56 17.23 7.55 -13.72
N PRO A 57 15.90 7.70 -13.65
CA PRO A 57 15.02 6.56 -13.46
C PRO A 57 14.97 5.69 -14.71
N ILE A 58 14.89 4.40 -14.49
CA ILE A 58 14.54 3.45 -15.52
C ILE A 58 13.03 3.46 -15.67
N ARG A 59 12.54 3.67 -16.89
CA ARG A 59 11.11 3.75 -17.18
C ARG A 59 10.62 2.44 -17.76
N ILE A 60 9.49 1.97 -17.25
CA ILE A 60 8.78 0.80 -17.76
C ILE A 60 7.33 1.18 -18.12
N PRO A 61 6.74 0.54 -19.13
CA PRO A 61 5.36 0.80 -19.49
C PRO A 61 4.42 0.29 -18.40
N ALA A 62 3.42 1.09 -18.06
CA ALA A 62 2.30 0.70 -17.22
C ALA A 62 1.07 1.51 -17.63
N PRO A 63 -0.13 0.93 -17.70
CA PRO A 63 -1.35 1.69 -17.96
C PRO A 63 -1.69 2.59 -16.76
N GLN A 64 -2.56 3.56 -16.99
CA GLN A 64 -3.12 4.36 -15.90
C GLN A 64 -3.91 3.46 -14.95
N GLY A 65 -3.72 3.64 -13.63
CA GLY A 65 -4.39 2.83 -12.62
C GLY A 65 -3.95 1.37 -12.60
N ALA A 66 -2.77 1.05 -13.14
CA ALA A 66 -2.22 -0.31 -13.08
C ALA A 66 -2.09 -0.81 -11.65
N ALA A 67 -2.43 -2.07 -11.43
CA ALA A 67 -2.02 -2.78 -10.22
C ALA A 67 -0.59 -3.29 -10.39
N PHE A 68 0.22 -3.25 -9.34
CA PHE A 68 1.56 -3.81 -9.41
C PHE A 68 2.00 -4.42 -8.08
N VAL A 69 2.92 -5.37 -8.17
CA VAL A 69 3.61 -5.95 -7.02
C VAL A 69 5.11 -5.98 -7.29
N VAL A 70 5.88 -5.68 -6.25
CA VAL A 70 7.34 -5.62 -6.35
C VAL A 70 7.96 -6.78 -5.59
N ARG A 71 8.93 -7.45 -6.22
CA ARG A 71 9.77 -8.49 -5.65
C ARG A 71 11.23 -8.03 -5.71
N PRO A 72 12.14 -8.66 -4.97
CA PRO A 72 13.54 -8.23 -4.96
C PRO A 72 14.20 -8.17 -6.35
N ASP A 73 13.79 -9.05 -7.27
CA ASP A 73 14.39 -9.22 -8.60
C ASP A 73 13.52 -8.73 -9.76
N ARG A 74 12.25 -8.33 -9.50
CA ARG A 74 11.31 -7.90 -10.54
C ARG A 74 10.14 -7.08 -10.03
N VAL A 75 9.52 -6.34 -10.93
CA VAL A 75 8.19 -5.76 -10.75
C VAL A 75 7.23 -6.45 -11.72
N VAL A 76 6.04 -6.78 -11.21
CA VAL A 76 4.94 -7.29 -12.03
C VAL A 76 3.86 -6.26 -12.07
N VAL A 77 3.36 -5.96 -13.25
CA VAL A 77 2.37 -4.92 -13.55
C VAL A 77 1.19 -5.59 -14.26
N ALA A 78 0.00 -5.24 -13.83
CA ALA A 78 -1.23 -5.65 -14.51
C ALA A 78 -2.08 -4.44 -14.86
N ASP A 79 -2.85 -4.56 -15.93
CA ASP A 79 -3.81 -3.55 -16.33
C ASP A 79 -4.88 -3.42 -15.23
N GLY A 80 -4.96 -2.23 -14.63
CA GLY A 80 -5.92 -1.97 -13.55
C GLY A 80 -7.38 -1.88 -14.02
N PRO A 81 -8.33 -1.78 -13.07
CA PRO A 81 -9.77 -1.76 -13.38
C PRO A 81 -10.21 -0.62 -14.31
N GLY A 82 -9.44 0.48 -14.35
CA GLY A 82 -9.71 1.67 -15.16
C GLY A 82 -9.03 1.71 -16.52
N ALA A 83 -8.30 0.66 -16.92
CA ALA A 83 -7.60 0.65 -18.20
C ALA A 83 -8.59 0.61 -19.38
N THR A 84 -8.65 1.71 -20.15
CA THR A 84 -9.59 1.91 -21.27
C THR A 84 -9.08 1.41 -22.62
N GLY A 85 -7.98 0.65 -22.66
CA GLY A 85 -7.36 0.15 -23.89
C GLY A 85 -8.17 -0.98 -24.57
N ARG A 86 -8.27 -0.92 -25.91
CA ARG A 86 -8.89 -1.98 -26.76
C ARG A 86 -7.98 -3.22 -26.98
N GLY A 87 -6.82 -3.28 -26.31
CA GLY A 87 -5.92 -4.44 -26.35
C GLY A 87 -6.29 -5.45 -25.25
N GLY A 88 -6.04 -6.73 -25.48
CA GLY A 88 -6.20 -7.78 -24.46
C GLY A 88 -5.41 -7.41 -23.20
N ARG A 89 -5.99 -7.67 -22.03
CA ARG A 89 -5.39 -7.33 -20.75
C ARG A 89 -4.20 -8.24 -20.47
N VAL A 90 -3.13 -7.65 -19.96
CA VAL A 90 -1.84 -8.33 -19.81
C VAL A 90 -1.31 -8.14 -18.40
N VAL A 91 -0.77 -9.21 -17.85
CA VAL A 91 0.15 -9.17 -16.71
C VAL A 91 1.56 -9.27 -17.26
N ALA A 92 2.42 -8.29 -16.97
CA ALA A 92 3.78 -8.23 -17.49
C ALA A 92 4.78 -8.11 -16.35
N ALA A 93 5.91 -8.80 -16.46
CA ALA A 93 7.01 -8.67 -15.52
C ALA A 93 8.22 -8.00 -16.16
N TYR A 94 8.91 -7.21 -15.36
CA TYR A 94 10.15 -6.52 -15.72
C TYR A 94 11.21 -6.81 -14.68
N ARG A 95 12.44 -7.07 -15.10
CA ARG A 95 13.58 -7.34 -14.21
C ARG A 95 14.02 -6.10 -13.46
N LEU A 96 14.40 -6.27 -12.23
CA LEU A 96 15.06 -5.24 -11.43
C LEU A 96 16.57 -5.56 -11.37
N PRO A 97 17.44 -4.54 -11.41
CA PRO A 97 17.15 -3.10 -11.46
C PRO A 97 16.91 -2.55 -12.87
N GLY A 98 17.15 -3.28 -13.94
CA GLY A 98 17.31 -2.77 -15.30
C GLY A 98 16.03 -2.43 -16.04
N GLY A 99 14.87 -2.96 -15.62
CA GLY A 99 13.59 -2.71 -16.27
C GLY A 99 13.36 -3.50 -17.55
N GLU A 100 14.22 -4.49 -17.88
CA GLU A 100 14.07 -5.31 -19.06
C GLU A 100 12.83 -6.19 -18.95
N PRO A 101 12.06 -6.38 -20.04
CA PRO A 101 10.94 -7.31 -20.07
C PRO A 101 11.38 -8.72 -19.71
N ALA A 102 10.68 -9.40 -18.80
CA ALA A 102 10.93 -10.78 -18.41
C ALA A 102 9.94 -11.74 -19.08
N TRP A 103 8.65 -11.48 -18.92
CA TRP A 103 7.58 -12.29 -19.50
C TRP A 103 6.28 -11.49 -19.57
N ARG A 104 5.29 -12.04 -20.30
CA ARG A 104 3.92 -11.54 -20.40
C ARG A 104 2.94 -12.69 -20.33
N PHE A 105 1.83 -12.46 -19.65
CA PHE A 105 0.70 -13.37 -19.54
C PHE A 105 -0.57 -12.64 -19.98
N ALA A 106 -1.26 -13.18 -20.99
CA ALA A 106 -2.53 -12.63 -21.46
C ALA A 106 -3.68 -13.11 -20.58
N LEU A 107 -4.50 -12.20 -20.12
CA LEU A 107 -5.78 -12.51 -19.46
C LEU A 107 -6.84 -12.79 -20.52
N THR A 108 -7.94 -13.40 -20.11
CA THR A 108 -9.11 -13.57 -20.98
C THR A 108 -9.68 -12.20 -21.37
N ASP A 109 -10.13 -12.06 -22.61
CA ASP A 109 -10.73 -10.82 -23.09
C ASP A 109 -11.90 -10.38 -22.20
N GLY A 110 -11.85 -9.13 -21.78
CA GLY A 110 -12.84 -8.56 -20.88
C GLY A 110 -12.58 -8.73 -19.38
N ASP A 111 -11.62 -9.56 -18.96
CA ASP A 111 -11.29 -9.70 -17.54
C ASP A 111 -10.69 -8.39 -16.96
N HIS A 112 -11.09 -8.02 -15.75
CA HIS A 112 -10.54 -6.91 -14.99
C HIS A 112 -9.68 -7.42 -13.85
N VAL A 113 -8.42 -6.97 -13.76
CA VAL A 113 -7.58 -7.32 -12.62
C VAL A 113 -8.07 -6.58 -11.38
N LEU A 114 -8.43 -7.34 -10.35
CA LEU A 114 -8.82 -6.84 -9.04
C LEU A 114 -7.61 -6.68 -8.12
N GLY A 115 -6.59 -7.54 -8.28
CA GLY A 115 -5.40 -7.49 -7.45
C GLY A 115 -4.30 -8.41 -7.92
N LEU A 116 -3.08 -8.09 -7.48
CA LEU A 116 -1.88 -8.90 -7.59
C LEU A 116 -1.31 -9.09 -6.20
N THR A 117 -1.00 -10.33 -5.83
CA THR A 117 -0.35 -10.61 -4.56
C THR A 117 0.62 -11.79 -4.68
N THR A 118 1.50 -11.94 -3.72
CA THR A 118 2.42 -13.08 -3.67
C THR A 118 2.00 -14.03 -2.56
N VAL A 119 1.77 -15.31 -2.91
CA VAL A 119 1.37 -16.35 -1.96
C VAL A 119 2.23 -17.57 -2.18
N ALA A 120 2.81 -18.13 -1.13
CA ALA A 120 3.64 -19.35 -1.18
C ALA A 120 4.69 -19.33 -2.32
N GLY A 121 5.34 -18.20 -2.53
CA GLY A 121 6.34 -18.02 -3.59
C GLY A 121 5.79 -17.87 -5.02
N GLY A 122 4.48 -18.06 -5.24
CA GLY A 122 3.79 -17.82 -6.51
C GLY A 122 3.29 -16.38 -6.66
N LEU A 123 2.86 -16.02 -7.85
CA LEU A 123 2.16 -14.77 -8.15
C LEU A 123 0.67 -15.08 -8.34
N LEU A 124 -0.16 -14.60 -7.46
CA LEU A 124 -1.60 -14.74 -7.53
C LEU A 124 -2.19 -13.52 -8.22
N VAL A 125 -2.91 -13.74 -9.30
CA VAL A 125 -3.67 -12.76 -10.07
C VAL A 125 -5.14 -13.00 -9.80
N THR A 126 -5.81 -12.00 -9.25
CA THR A 126 -7.27 -12.04 -9.07
C THR A 126 -7.91 -11.17 -10.14
N SER A 127 -8.83 -11.71 -10.89
CA SER A 127 -9.56 -11.00 -11.93
C SER A 127 -11.07 -11.22 -11.81
N SER A 128 -11.85 -10.30 -12.35
CA SER A 128 -13.29 -10.43 -12.53
C SER A 128 -13.60 -10.37 -14.01
N PRO A 129 -14.42 -11.28 -14.55
CA PRO A 129 -14.89 -11.19 -15.92
C PRO A 129 -15.69 -9.90 -16.16
N ALA A 130 -15.77 -9.47 -17.42
CA ALA A 130 -16.69 -8.40 -17.80
C ALA A 130 -18.14 -8.85 -17.57
N GLY A 131 -18.90 -8.12 -16.76
CA GLY A 131 -20.27 -8.46 -16.37
C GLY A 131 -20.35 -9.08 -14.97
N ASP A 132 -21.47 -9.74 -14.66
CA ASP A 132 -21.77 -10.30 -13.33
C ASP A 132 -21.11 -11.67 -13.07
N GLY A 133 -19.94 -11.91 -13.66
CA GLY A 133 -19.21 -13.17 -13.49
C GLY A 133 -18.46 -13.25 -12.15
N ASP A 134 -18.26 -14.48 -11.68
CA ASP A 134 -17.49 -14.75 -10.46
C ASP A 134 -16.03 -14.31 -10.62
N SER A 135 -15.43 -13.82 -9.55
CA SER A 135 -13.98 -13.58 -9.50
C SER A 135 -13.20 -14.86 -9.80
N VAL A 136 -12.07 -14.73 -10.43
CA VAL A 136 -11.18 -15.84 -10.78
C VAL A 136 -9.80 -15.56 -10.22
N SER A 137 -9.24 -16.55 -9.55
CA SER A 137 -7.86 -16.55 -9.06
C SER A 137 -6.99 -17.45 -9.94
N ALA A 138 -5.87 -16.91 -10.42
CA ALA A 138 -4.89 -17.60 -11.24
C ALA A 138 -3.52 -17.51 -10.60
N MET A 139 -2.87 -18.64 -10.39
CA MET A 139 -1.51 -18.70 -9.88
C MET A 139 -0.53 -18.80 -11.04
N LEU A 140 0.37 -17.85 -11.12
CA LEU A 140 1.45 -17.83 -12.10
C LEU A 140 2.78 -18.17 -11.43
N ASP A 141 3.65 -18.80 -12.21
CA ASP A 141 5.07 -18.89 -11.85
C ASP A 141 5.70 -17.50 -11.97
N PRO A 142 6.26 -16.94 -10.90
CA PRO A 142 6.76 -15.56 -10.95
C PRO A 142 8.03 -15.42 -11.81
N ALA A 143 8.76 -16.50 -12.08
CA ALA A 143 9.97 -16.46 -12.90
C ALA A 143 9.68 -16.47 -14.40
N THR A 144 8.66 -17.20 -14.80
CA THR A 144 8.34 -17.47 -16.23
C THR A 144 7.01 -16.88 -16.69
N GLY A 145 6.12 -16.52 -15.76
CA GLY A 145 4.74 -16.08 -16.07
C GLY A 145 3.82 -17.23 -16.51
N THR A 146 4.28 -18.50 -16.41
CA THR A 146 3.44 -19.65 -16.80
C THR A 146 2.33 -19.87 -15.79
N LEU A 147 1.13 -20.17 -16.29
CA LEU A 147 -0.02 -20.52 -15.46
C LEU A 147 0.22 -21.87 -14.79
N ARG A 148 0.15 -21.92 -13.47
CA ARG A 148 0.20 -23.14 -12.66
C ARG A 148 -1.19 -23.74 -12.49
N TRP A 149 -2.15 -22.89 -12.09
CA TRP A 149 -3.56 -23.27 -11.92
C TRP A 149 -4.48 -22.05 -12.00
N ARG A 150 -5.77 -22.29 -12.22
CA ARG A 150 -6.83 -21.28 -12.25
C ARG A 150 -8.10 -21.84 -11.62
N HIS A 151 -8.70 -21.09 -10.68
CA HIS A 151 -9.95 -21.45 -10.01
C HIS A 151 -10.87 -20.25 -9.86
N PRO A 152 -12.21 -20.46 -9.89
CA PRO A 152 -13.15 -19.40 -9.53
C PRO A 152 -13.10 -19.13 -8.02
N GLY A 153 -13.20 -17.87 -7.65
CA GLY A 153 -13.26 -17.37 -6.28
C GLY A 153 -12.24 -16.28 -5.98
N TYR A 154 -12.57 -15.47 -4.98
CA TYR A 154 -11.67 -14.44 -4.42
C TYR A 154 -10.73 -15.06 -3.38
N PRO A 155 -9.44 -14.73 -3.39
CA PRO A 155 -8.47 -15.40 -2.55
C PRO A 155 -8.41 -14.80 -1.15
N VAL A 156 -8.36 -15.67 -0.14
CA VAL A 156 -8.19 -15.31 1.27
C VAL A 156 -7.07 -16.21 1.84
N PRO A 157 -5.88 -15.68 2.18
CA PRO A 157 -4.78 -16.49 2.71
C PRO A 157 -5.09 -17.03 4.11
N THR A 158 -4.70 -18.29 4.38
CA THR A 158 -4.78 -18.89 5.73
C THR A 158 -3.47 -18.70 6.50
N ALA A 159 -3.55 -18.79 7.83
CA ALA A 159 -2.39 -18.63 8.71
C ALA A 159 -1.31 -19.70 8.49
N SER A 160 -1.68 -20.89 8.05
CA SER A 160 -0.75 -21.98 7.69
C SER A 160 -0.10 -21.83 6.31
N GLY A 161 -0.38 -20.73 5.59
CA GLY A 161 0.10 -20.52 4.23
C GLY A 161 -0.73 -21.20 3.15
N GLY A 162 -1.90 -21.73 3.46
CA GLY A 162 -2.92 -22.20 2.52
C GLY A 162 -3.69 -21.03 1.89
N LEU A 163 -4.68 -21.36 1.06
CA LEU A 163 -5.51 -20.37 0.37
C LEU A 163 -6.97 -20.83 0.39
N LEU A 164 -7.86 -19.96 0.86
CA LEU A 164 -9.29 -20.10 0.65
C LEU A 164 -9.69 -19.34 -0.62
N LEU A 165 -10.58 -19.90 -1.42
CA LEU A 165 -11.21 -19.24 -2.55
C LEU A 165 -12.71 -19.08 -2.24
N GLU A 166 -13.10 -17.84 -1.98
CA GLU A 166 -14.48 -17.47 -1.72
C GLU A 166 -15.17 -17.11 -3.03
N ASN A 167 -16.27 -17.79 -3.29
CA ASN A 167 -17.12 -17.52 -4.45
C ASN A 167 -18.52 -17.18 -3.94
N PRO A 168 -18.82 -15.91 -3.64
CA PRO A 168 -20.13 -15.46 -3.22
C PRO A 168 -21.06 -15.42 -4.44
N ARG A 169 -21.89 -16.43 -4.65
CA ARG A 169 -22.97 -16.39 -5.64
C ARG A 169 -24.27 -15.88 -5.03
N PRO A 170 -25.23 -15.42 -5.86
CA PRO A 170 -26.59 -15.11 -5.40
C PRO A 170 -27.17 -16.22 -4.54
N PRO A 171 -28.21 -15.96 -3.72
CA PRO A 171 -28.70 -16.86 -2.68
C PRO A 171 -28.83 -18.31 -3.15
N GLY A 172 -28.05 -19.20 -2.56
CA GLY A 172 -28.14 -20.64 -2.76
C GLY A 172 -26.95 -21.35 -3.40
N ALA A 173 -25.95 -20.66 -3.94
CA ALA A 173 -24.86 -21.30 -4.67
C ALA A 173 -23.42 -20.90 -4.25
N GLY A 174 -23.25 -20.10 -3.17
CA GLY A 174 -21.93 -19.71 -2.68
C GLY A 174 -21.09 -20.91 -2.22
N THR A 175 -19.78 -20.83 -2.42
CA THR A 175 -18.82 -21.84 -1.95
C THR A 175 -17.56 -21.20 -1.42
N VAL A 176 -16.97 -21.82 -0.39
CA VAL A 176 -15.57 -21.59 0.02
C VAL A 176 -14.79 -22.88 -0.25
N ARG A 177 -13.63 -22.78 -0.89
CA ARG A 177 -12.74 -23.89 -1.18
C ARG A 177 -11.38 -23.64 -0.60
N ALA A 178 -10.81 -24.60 0.11
CA ALA A 178 -9.39 -24.57 0.43
C ALA A 178 -8.60 -25.20 -0.70
N VAL A 179 -7.58 -24.49 -1.16
CA VAL A 179 -6.68 -24.97 -2.19
C VAL A 179 -5.22 -24.93 -1.71
N ASP A 180 -4.46 -25.87 -2.17
CA ASP A 180 -3.01 -25.82 -2.03
C ASP A 180 -2.45 -24.78 -3.00
N PRO A 181 -1.79 -23.71 -2.53
CA PRO A 181 -1.36 -22.63 -3.40
C PRO A 181 -0.27 -23.04 -4.41
N ALA A 182 0.52 -24.08 -4.13
CA ALA A 182 1.56 -24.51 -5.04
C ALA A 182 1.01 -25.31 -6.24
N SER A 183 0.07 -26.23 -5.97
CA SER A 183 -0.50 -27.15 -6.96
C SER A 183 -1.88 -26.79 -7.47
N GLY A 184 -2.62 -25.96 -6.73
CA GLY A 184 -4.05 -25.70 -6.97
C GLY A 184 -4.98 -26.86 -6.58
N ALA A 185 -4.44 -27.90 -5.94
CA ALA A 185 -5.29 -29.03 -5.51
C ALA A 185 -6.31 -28.58 -4.47
N VAL A 186 -7.57 -28.88 -4.71
CA VAL A 186 -8.66 -28.60 -3.76
C VAL A 186 -8.58 -29.59 -2.61
N ARG A 187 -8.40 -29.09 -1.39
CA ARG A 187 -8.33 -29.89 -0.16
C ARG A 187 -9.74 -30.18 0.37
N TRP A 188 -10.58 -29.17 0.42
CA TRP A 188 -11.98 -29.30 0.83
C TRP A 188 -12.84 -28.21 0.15
N THR A 189 -14.14 -28.44 0.13
CA THR A 189 -15.13 -27.47 -0.38
C THR A 189 -16.31 -27.43 0.57
N LEU A 190 -16.74 -26.20 0.90
CA LEU A 190 -17.86 -25.94 1.79
C LEU A 190 -18.91 -25.12 1.04
N PRO A 191 -20.17 -25.59 0.94
CA PRO A 191 -21.26 -24.78 0.42
C PRO A 191 -21.66 -23.71 1.45
N VAL A 192 -21.88 -22.48 0.99
CA VAL A 192 -22.27 -21.33 1.84
C VAL A 192 -23.52 -20.65 1.28
N PRO A 193 -24.66 -21.33 1.18
CA PRO A 193 -25.85 -20.83 0.54
C PRO A 193 -26.50 -19.71 1.35
N GLY A 194 -26.39 -18.45 0.88
CA GLY A 194 -27.03 -17.29 1.49
C GLY A 194 -26.64 -17.05 2.97
N GLN A 195 -25.40 -17.43 3.33
CA GLN A 195 -24.86 -17.25 4.67
C GLN A 195 -23.87 -16.09 4.67
N GLU A 196 -23.77 -15.40 5.81
CA GLU A 196 -22.66 -14.49 6.05
C GLU A 196 -21.40 -15.31 6.33
N VAL A 197 -20.32 -14.95 5.65
CA VAL A 197 -19.00 -15.56 5.79
C VAL A 197 -18.10 -14.58 6.52
N GLY A 198 -17.62 -14.99 7.69
CA GLY A 198 -16.66 -14.24 8.47
C GLY A 198 -15.35 -15.00 8.64
N TYR A 199 -14.29 -14.30 8.92
CA TYR A 199 -12.96 -14.88 9.10
C TYR A 199 -12.33 -14.40 10.40
N ARG A 200 -11.99 -15.34 11.29
CA ARG A 200 -11.06 -15.05 12.39
C ARG A 200 -9.64 -15.08 11.83
N ARG A 201 -8.88 -14.03 12.13
CA ARG A 201 -7.51 -13.85 11.64
C ARG A 201 -6.54 -13.68 12.81
N ASP A 202 -5.33 -14.12 12.60
CA ASP A 202 -4.17 -13.72 13.37
C ASP A 202 -3.18 -12.93 12.47
N ASP A 203 -1.97 -12.67 12.96
CA ASP A 203 -0.93 -11.93 12.22
C ASP A 203 -0.45 -12.65 10.96
N HIS A 204 -0.76 -13.94 10.80
CA HIS A 204 -0.33 -14.78 9.68
C HIS A 204 -1.43 -15.02 8.64
N GLY A 205 -2.69 -14.79 9.01
CA GLY A 205 -3.83 -15.00 8.12
C GLY A 205 -5.07 -15.55 8.79
N VAL A 206 -5.93 -16.22 8.01
CA VAL A 206 -7.17 -16.80 8.52
C VAL A 206 -6.90 -18.10 9.24
N THR A 207 -7.41 -18.20 10.48
CA THR A 207 -7.37 -19.41 11.31
C THR A 207 -8.70 -20.15 11.34
N GLN A 208 -9.81 -19.41 11.27
CA GLN A 208 -11.15 -19.98 11.33
C GLN A 208 -12.09 -19.30 10.33
N LEU A 209 -13.00 -20.11 9.79
CA LEU A 209 -14.11 -19.66 8.96
C LEU A 209 -15.39 -19.73 9.81
N VAL A 210 -16.14 -18.64 9.84
CA VAL A 210 -17.39 -18.51 10.60
C VAL A 210 -18.54 -18.33 9.63
N LEU A 211 -19.48 -19.27 9.64
CA LEU A 211 -20.70 -19.17 8.84
C LEU A 211 -21.90 -18.86 9.74
N VAL A 212 -22.66 -17.85 9.35
CA VAL A 212 -23.88 -17.45 10.08
C VAL A 212 -25.08 -17.54 9.14
N THR A 213 -26.03 -18.41 9.47
CA THR A 213 -27.26 -18.53 8.69
C THR A 213 -28.24 -17.41 9.02
N PRO A 214 -29.17 -17.05 8.13
CA PRO A 214 -30.23 -16.07 8.41
C PRO A 214 -31.07 -16.35 9.67
N GLN A 215 -31.11 -17.61 10.11
CA GLN A 215 -31.80 -18.04 11.33
C GLN A 215 -30.91 -17.99 12.60
N GLY A 216 -29.69 -17.43 12.49
CA GLY A 216 -28.76 -17.26 13.60
C GLY A 216 -28.02 -18.55 14.00
N ARG A 217 -28.02 -19.61 13.20
CA ARG A 217 -27.11 -20.74 13.43
C ARG A 217 -25.71 -20.33 13.03
N VAL A 218 -24.76 -20.53 13.93
CA VAL A 218 -23.34 -20.26 13.72
C VAL A 218 -22.60 -21.58 13.65
N THR A 219 -21.73 -21.72 12.67
CA THR A 219 -20.80 -22.85 12.55
C THR A 219 -19.41 -22.31 12.35
N VAL A 220 -18.49 -22.71 13.21
CA VAL A 220 -17.07 -22.33 13.14
C VAL A 220 -16.29 -23.52 12.62
N TYR A 221 -15.50 -23.29 11.58
CA TYR A 221 -14.65 -24.29 10.94
C TYR A 221 -13.18 -23.93 11.13
N ASP A 222 -12.35 -24.93 11.27
CA ASP A 222 -10.92 -24.80 11.09
C ASP A 222 -10.62 -24.46 9.61
N ALA A 223 -9.87 -23.40 9.36
CA ALA A 223 -9.64 -22.90 7.99
C ALA A 223 -8.77 -23.83 7.14
N ASP A 224 -7.89 -24.62 7.76
CA ASP A 224 -6.99 -25.51 7.03
C ASP A 224 -7.59 -26.89 6.82
N ALA A 225 -8.21 -27.44 7.83
CA ALA A 225 -8.81 -28.78 7.78
C ALA A 225 -10.23 -28.79 7.20
N GLY A 226 -10.95 -27.67 7.23
CA GLY A 226 -12.35 -27.60 6.84
C GLY A 226 -13.30 -28.36 7.78
N THR A 227 -12.82 -28.77 8.95
CA THR A 227 -13.60 -29.50 9.96
C THR A 227 -14.34 -28.53 10.89
N VAL A 228 -15.53 -28.94 11.34
CA VAL A 228 -16.29 -28.16 12.31
C VAL A 228 -15.55 -28.16 13.64
N ALA A 229 -15.14 -26.97 14.12
CA ALA A 229 -14.59 -26.77 15.44
C ALA A 229 -15.70 -26.77 16.50
N HIS A 230 -16.77 -26.01 16.25
CA HIS A 230 -17.97 -25.99 17.09
C HIS A 230 -19.15 -25.33 16.39
N THR A 231 -20.34 -25.49 16.96
CA THR A 231 -21.60 -24.91 16.48
C THR A 231 -22.36 -24.29 17.65
N GLY A 232 -23.13 -23.27 17.32
CA GLY A 232 -24.00 -22.62 18.30
C GLY A 232 -25.12 -21.83 17.61
N ARG A 233 -25.77 -21.00 18.39
CA ARG A 233 -26.82 -20.14 17.90
C ARG A 233 -26.71 -18.77 18.56
N VAL A 234 -26.71 -17.72 17.76
CA VAL A 234 -26.92 -16.35 18.25
C VAL A 234 -28.41 -16.12 18.46
N ALA A 235 -28.75 -15.33 19.48
CA ALA A 235 -30.15 -15.09 19.82
C ALA A 235 -30.90 -14.49 18.62
N PRO A 236 -32.07 -15.04 18.23
CA PRO A 236 -32.88 -14.47 17.19
C PRO A 236 -33.41 -13.11 17.65
N ALA A 237 -33.22 -12.06 16.87
CA ALA A 237 -34.01 -10.87 17.00
C ALA A 237 -35.50 -11.23 16.84
N ALA A 238 -36.39 -10.61 17.62
CA ALA A 238 -37.83 -10.82 17.45
C ALA A 238 -38.27 -10.39 16.04
N GLY A 239 -38.49 -11.35 15.12
CA GLY A 239 -38.85 -11.10 13.74
C GLY A 239 -38.50 -12.23 12.77
N ARG A 240 -38.70 -11.99 11.46
CA ARG A 240 -38.45 -12.99 10.41
C ARG A 240 -36.98 -13.27 10.11
N ALA A 241 -36.09 -12.34 10.39
CA ALA A 241 -34.64 -12.52 10.29
C ALA A 241 -34.02 -12.42 11.68
N ALA A 242 -33.08 -13.31 12.01
CA ALA A 242 -32.43 -13.33 13.31
C ALA A 242 -31.52 -12.08 13.53
N TYR A 243 -31.00 -11.53 12.45
CA TYR A 243 -30.09 -10.39 12.48
C TYR A 243 -30.18 -9.62 11.15
N ARG A 244 -29.68 -8.39 11.17
CA ARG A 244 -29.54 -7.52 10.01
C ARG A 244 -28.16 -7.70 9.36
N TYR A 245 -27.15 -7.87 10.17
CA TYR A 245 -25.75 -7.98 9.75
C TYR A 245 -24.97 -8.78 10.79
N ALA A 246 -24.04 -9.61 10.33
CA ALA A 246 -23.11 -10.34 11.19
C ALA A 246 -21.68 -10.19 10.66
N GLN A 247 -20.72 -9.90 11.54
CA GLN A 247 -19.32 -9.69 11.18
C GLN A 247 -18.39 -10.29 12.24
N VAL A 248 -17.30 -10.92 11.79
CA VAL A 248 -16.22 -11.34 12.67
C VAL A 248 -15.21 -10.20 12.80
N VAL A 249 -14.90 -9.83 14.04
CA VAL A 249 -13.88 -8.83 14.38
C VAL A 249 -13.04 -9.39 15.52
N ALA A 250 -11.76 -9.60 15.28
CA ALA A 250 -10.85 -10.27 16.19
C ALA A 250 -11.40 -11.64 16.65
N ASP A 251 -11.66 -11.82 17.96
CA ASP A 251 -12.22 -13.04 18.56
C ASP A 251 -13.74 -12.95 18.84
N LEU A 252 -14.42 -11.97 18.23
CA LEU A 252 -15.85 -11.74 18.40
C LEU A 252 -16.62 -11.97 17.10
N LEU A 253 -17.82 -12.51 17.25
CA LEU A 253 -18.89 -12.41 16.28
C LEU A 253 -19.80 -11.25 16.70
N LEU A 254 -19.80 -10.17 15.96
CA LEU A 254 -20.68 -9.02 16.15
C LEU A 254 -21.96 -9.24 15.35
N VAL A 255 -23.10 -9.11 16.00
CA VAL A 255 -24.41 -9.33 15.37
C VAL A 255 -25.26 -8.10 15.61
N GLU A 256 -25.70 -7.44 14.54
CA GLU A 256 -26.63 -6.31 14.57
C GLU A 256 -28.05 -6.80 14.38
N ASP A 257 -28.94 -6.46 15.31
CA ASP A 257 -30.35 -6.78 15.22
C ASP A 257 -31.13 -5.73 14.39
N ALA A 258 -32.39 -6.02 14.12
CA ALA A 258 -33.29 -5.12 13.37
C ALA A 258 -33.55 -3.76 14.07
N ARG A 259 -33.26 -3.63 15.34
CA ARG A 259 -33.44 -2.41 16.14
C ARG A 259 -32.17 -1.57 16.19
N GLY A 260 -31.06 -2.07 15.62
CA GLY A 260 -29.77 -1.40 15.66
C GLY A 260 -29.02 -1.60 16.98
N SER A 261 -29.29 -2.70 17.68
CA SER A 261 -28.42 -3.16 18.78
C SER A 261 -27.37 -4.11 18.24
N VAL A 262 -26.16 -3.98 18.71
CA VAL A 262 -25.04 -4.85 18.37
C VAL A 262 -24.70 -5.71 19.59
N THR A 263 -24.70 -7.02 19.40
CA THR A 263 -24.31 -7.99 20.40
C THR A 263 -22.99 -8.63 20.01
N GLY A 264 -22.01 -8.65 20.89
CA GLY A 264 -20.74 -9.33 20.76
C GLY A 264 -20.78 -10.73 21.40
N TYR A 265 -20.54 -11.75 20.58
CA TYR A 265 -20.40 -13.14 21.01
C TYR A 265 -18.94 -13.56 20.92
N GLY A 266 -18.41 -14.19 21.95
CA GLY A 266 -17.07 -14.81 21.90
C GLY A 266 -17.05 -15.97 20.92
N LEU A 267 -16.08 -16.00 20.00
CA LEU A 267 -16.01 -17.04 18.96
C LEU A 267 -15.73 -18.44 19.49
N ASP A 268 -15.08 -18.56 20.65
CA ASP A 268 -14.67 -19.87 21.18
C ASP A 268 -15.85 -20.70 21.73
N ARG A 269 -16.89 -20.06 22.30
CA ARG A 269 -18.05 -20.72 22.94
C ARG A 269 -19.38 -20.19 22.44
N LEU A 270 -19.38 -19.14 21.64
CA LEU A 270 -20.55 -18.38 21.17
C LEU A 270 -21.41 -17.86 22.34
N GLU A 271 -20.78 -17.56 23.51
CA GLU A 271 -21.40 -16.89 24.62
C GLU A 271 -21.56 -15.41 24.36
N GLU A 272 -22.70 -14.85 24.74
CA GLU A 272 -22.90 -13.41 24.74
C GLU A 272 -21.97 -12.76 25.76
N ARG A 273 -21.11 -11.85 25.32
CA ARG A 273 -20.23 -11.07 26.19
C ARG A 273 -20.86 -9.73 26.56
N TRP A 274 -21.50 -9.09 25.60
CA TRP A 274 -22.13 -7.79 25.79
C TRP A 274 -23.16 -7.50 24.68
N SER A 275 -24.06 -6.55 24.97
CA SER A 275 -25.00 -6.00 23.99
C SER A 275 -25.13 -4.48 24.16
N LEU A 276 -25.09 -3.74 23.06
CA LEU A 276 -25.09 -2.28 23.02
C LEU A 276 -26.13 -1.75 22.05
N PRO A 277 -26.95 -0.74 22.44
CA PRO A 277 -27.76 0.00 21.50
C PRO A 277 -26.86 0.99 20.72
N VAL A 278 -26.61 0.71 19.45
CA VAL A 278 -25.76 1.59 18.60
C VAL A 278 -26.61 2.61 17.84
N GLY A 279 -27.92 2.44 17.88
CA GLY A 279 -28.89 3.25 17.13
C GLY A 279 -28.81 2.94 15.61
N SER A 280 -29.84 3.33 14.89
CA SER A 280 -29.92 3.16 13.42
C SER A 280 -29.01 4.15 12.68
N ARG A 281 -27.76 4.25 13.05
CA ARG A 281 -26.78 5.05 12.28
C ARG A 281 -26.41 4.24 11.03
N ALA A 282 -27.01 4.59 9.91
CA ALA A 282 -26.69 3.98 8.63
C ALA A 282 -25.18 4.03 8.39
N GLY A 283 -24.60 2.87 8.06
CA GLY A 283 -23.19 2.78 7.66
C GLY A 283 -22.18 2.68 8.81
N LEU A 284 -22.55 2.06 9.94
CA LEU A 284 -21.56 1.65 10.94
C LEU A 284 -20.70 0.52 10.37
N TRP A 285 -19.42 0.68 10.53
CA TRP A 285 -18.43 -0.33 10.17
C TRP A 285 -17.59 -0.69 11.39
N PHE A 286 -17.50 -1.98 11.68
CA PHE A 286 -16.63 -2.52 12.70
C PHE A 286 -15.32 -3.00 12.09
N ALA A 287 -14.23 -2.81 12.77
CA ALA A 287 -12.92 -3.27 12.37
C ALA A 287 -12.09 -3.69 13.59
N ASP A 288 -11.17 -4.62 13.38
CA ASP A 288 -10.12 -4.87 14.35
C ASP A 288 -9.16 -3.69 14.37
N CYS A 289 -8.86 -3.22 15.56
CA CYS A 289 -7.97 -2.10 15.83
C CYS A 289 -6.89 -2.52 16.82
N ALA A 290 -6.06 -3.49 16.44
CA ALA A 290 -4.98 -4.02 17.29
C ALA A 290 -5.50 -4.47 18.69
N GLY A 291 -6.47 -5.37 18.68
CA GLY A 291 -7.07 -5.93 19.88
C GLY A 291 -8.26 -5.15 20.47
N MET A 292 -8.64 -4.01 19.87
CA MET A 292 -9.87 -3.27 20.19
C MET A 292 -10.89 -3.46 19.07
N VAL A 293 -12.18 -3.25 19.38
CA VAL A 293 -13.23 -3.19 18.36
C VAL A 293 -13.48 -1.74 18.00
N CYS A 294 -13.08 -1.34 16.80
CA CYS A 294 -13.33 0.02 16.33
C CYS A 294 -14.67 0.14 15.60
N LEU A 295 -15.43 1.17 15.98
CA LEU A 295 -16.58 1.65 15.25
C LEU A 295 -16.21 2.89 14.46
N ARG A 296 -16.62 2.91 13.20
CA ARG A 296 -16.53 4.10 12.33
C ARG A 296 -17.89 4.42 11.78
N ASN A 297 -18.19 5.68 11.65
CA ASN A 297 -19.36 6.15 10.90
C ASN A 297 -18.90 6.79 9.57
N GLN A 298 -19.81 6.88 8.61
CA GLN A 298 -19.51 7.44 7.28
C GLN A 298 -19.17 8.95 7.30
N VAL A 299 -19.53 9.65 8.37
CA VAL A 299 -19.37 11.11 8.46
C VAL A 299 -18.04 11.50 9.09
N GLY A 300 -17.31 10.54 9.65
CA GLY A 300 -16.07 10.71 10.41
C GLY A 300 -16.29 10.47 11.90
N GLY A 301 -15.19 10.39 12.61
CA GLY A 301 -15.14 9.98 14.01
C GLY A 301 -14.94 8.50 14.18
N ALA A 302 -14.24 8.16 15.24
CA ALA A 302 -13.90 6.80 15.60
C ALA A 302 -14.17 6.57 17.09
N GLN A 303 -14.62 5.37 17.41
CA GLN A 303 -14.81 4.90 18.76
C GLN A 303 -14.18 3.53 18.89
N ALA A 304 -13.35 3.33 19.90
CA ALA A 304 -12.84 2.02 20.24
C ALA A 304 -13.61 1.44 21.43
N LEU A 305 -14.04 0.20 21.31
CA LEU A 305 -14.70 -0.56 22.36
C LEU A 305 -13.74 -1.60 22.92
N ASP A 306 -13.81 -1.80 24.22
CA ASP A 306 -13.19 -2.94 24.89
C ASP A 306 -13.91 -4.24 24.44
N PRO A 307 -13.20 -5.19 23.84
CA PRO A 307 -13.81 -6.41 23.29
C PRO A 307 -14.43 -7.32 24.35
N ALA A 308 -14.02 -7.23 25.62
CA ALA A 308 -14.57 -8.04 26.69
C ALA A 308 -15.89 -7.52 27.24
N THR A 309 -16.06 -6.19 27.24
CA THR A 309 -17.20 -5.53 27.91
C THR A 309 -18.11 -4.74 26.96
N GLY A 310 -17.66 -4.47 25.73
CA GLY A 310 -18.33 -3.60 24.78
C GLY A 310 -18.34 -2.12 25.18
N ARG A 311 -17.75 -1.75 26.31
CA ARG A 311 -17.74 -0.35 26.76
C ARG A 311 -16.78 0.47 25.90
N PRO A 312 -17.15 1.72 25.59
CA PRO A 312 -16.24 2.64 24.96
C PRO A 312 -14.98 2.85 25.81
N ALA A 313 -13.80 2.51 25.26
CA ALA A 313 -12.53 2.83 25.85
C ALA A 313 -12.17 4.29 25.57
N TRP A 314 -12.43 4.73 24.35
CA TRP A 314 -12.27 6.12 23.94
C TRP A 314 -13.14 6.43 22.70
N THR A 315 -13.38 7.73 22.47
CA THR A 315 -14.06 8.26 21.29
C THR A 315 -13.35 9.52 20.85
N ASP A 316 -13.16 9.69 19.54
CA ASP A 316 -12.53 10.88 18.98
C ASP A 316 -13.09 11.17 17.58
N GLU A 317 -13.67 12.38 17.42
CA GLU A 317 -14.33 12.80 16.18
C GLU A 317 -13.35 13.26 15.09
N ARG A 318 -12.07 13.46 15.42
CA ARG A 318 -11.06 13.93 14.48
C ARG A 318 -10.71 12.89 13.42
N TRP A 319 -10.77 11.61 13.77
CA TRP A 319 -10.28 10.54 12.93
C TRP A 319 -11.23 10.22 11.77
N LEU A 320 -10.78 10.46 10.55
CA LEU A 320 -11.48 10.05 9.32
C LEU A 320 -11.28 8.58 8.99
N GLY A 321 -10.15 8.03 9.39
CA GLY A 321 -9.77 6.66 9.15
C GLY A 321 -8.71 6.20 10.14
N MET A 322 -8.72 4.90 10.42
CA MET A 322 -7.68 4.26 11.19
C MET A 322 -7.57 2.78 10.83
N GLY A 323 -6.42 2.20 11.09
CA GLY A 323 -6.18 0.78 10.91
C GLY A 323 -4.98 0.31 11.74
N PRO A 324 -4.90 -1.00 12.01
CA PRO A 324 -3.79 -1.58 12.75
C PRO A 324 -2.52 -1.61 11.90
N VAL A 325 -1.39 -1.33 12.53
CA VAL A 325 -0.04 -1.52 12.00
C VAL A 325 0.81 -2.10 13.12
N GLY A 326 0.97 -3.42 13.13
CA GLY A 326 1.52 -4.14 14.26
C GLY A 326 0.68 -3.93 15.53
N ASP A 327 1.33 -3.56 16.63
CA ASP A 327 0.70 -3.28 17.92
C ASP A 327 0.19 -1.83 18.09
N ARG A 328 0.18 -1.04 17.01
CA ARG A 328 -0.23 0.37 16.98
C ARG A 328 -1.40 0.58 16.04
N LEU A 329 -2.04 1.75 16.16
CA LEU A 329 -2.96 2.24 15.14
C LEU A 329 -2.29 3.38 14.37
N ILE A 330 -2.44 3.35 13.05
CA ILE A 330 -2.29 4.56 12.25
C ILE A 330 -3.66 5.21 12.11
N ALA A 331 -3.75 6.48 12.43
CA ALA A 331 -4.98 7.26 12.34
C ALA A 331 -4.78 8.48 11.45
N ALA A 332 -5.82 8.83 10.72
CA ALA A 332 -5.82 9.89 9.73
C ALA A 332 -6.83 10.97 10.09
N GLU A 333 -6.38 12.22 10.18
CA GLU A 333 -7.20 13.41 10.23
C GLU A 333 -7.29 14.07 8.85
N ARG A 334 -8.23 14.98 8.67
CA ARG A 334 -8.35 15.76 7.44
C ARG A 334 -7.08 16.59 7.22
N GLY A 335 -6.48 16.39 6.06
CA GLY A 335 -5.34 17.17 5.60
C GLY A 335 -5.71 18.17 4.50
N VAL A 336 -4.81 18.32 3.53
CA VAL A 336 -4.99 19.22 2.38
C VAL A 336 -4.97 18.41 1.08
N GLY A 337 -6.01 18.53 0.28
CA GLY A 337 -6.14 17.73 -0.95
C GLY A 337 -6.30 16.25 -0.63
N GLU A 338 -5.48 15.41 -1.24
CA GLU A 338 -5.46 13.96 -1.03
C GLU A 338 -4.55 13.52 0.14
N GLU A 339 -3.80 14.45 0.73
CA GLU A 339 -2.91 14.17 1.85
C GLU A 339 -3.66 14.27 3.17
N LEU A 340 -3.42 13.31 4.06
CA LEU A 340 -4.02 13.22 5.39
C LEU A 340 -2.95 13.49 6.45
N GLU A 341 -3.32 14.11 7.56
CA GLU A 341 -2.46 14.21 8.74
C GLU A 341 -2.48 12.85 9.46
N LEU A 342 -1.33 12.18 9.49
CA LEU A 342 -1.20 10.84 10.05
C LEU A 342 -0.57 10.87 11.44
N SER A 343 -1.11 10.04 12.31
CA SER A 343 -0.62 9.86 13.68
C SER A 343 -0.56 8.38 14.05
N ALA A 344 0.40 8.01 14.88
CA ALA A 344 0.44 6.72 15.56
C ALA A 344 -0.28 6.83 16.89
N LEU A 345 -1.21 5.90 17.17
CA LEU A 345 -1.99 5.87 18.40
C LEU A 345 -1.72 4.61 19.21
N ASP A 346 -1.91 4.73 20.51
CA ASP A 346 -2.03 3.64 21.46
C ASP A 346 -3.46 3.06 21.38
N PRO A 347 -3.64 1.78 20.96
CA PRO A 347 -4.98 1.24 20.73
C PRO A 347 -5.93 1.30 21.91
N PRO A 348 -5.51 0.92 23.17
CA PRO A 348 -6.42 0.90 24.30
C PRO A 348 -6.88 2.29 24.78
N THR A 349 -6.08 3.33 24.56
CA THR A 349 -6.35 4.67 25.11
C THR A 349 -6.69 5.72 24.08
N GLY A 350 -6.44 5.47 22.78
CA GLY A 350 -6.56 6.45 21.70
C GLY A 350 -5.55 7.60 21.78
N ARG A 351 -4.58 7.51 22.71
CA ARG A 351 -3.57 8.55 22.90
C ARG A 351 -2.63 8.61 21.71
N VAL A 352 -2.39 9.81 21.19
CA VAL A 352 -1.38 10.06 20.15
C VAL A 352 0.00 9.81 20.74
N LEU A 353 0.70 8.82 20.20
CA LEU A 353 2.08 8.49 20.55
C LEU A 353 3.09 9.29 19.74
N ALA A 354 2.79 9.47 18.45
CA ALA A 354 3.60 10.25 17.54
C ALA A 354 2.75 10.86 16.42
N ARG A 355 3.17 12.03 15.93
CA ARG A 355 2.64 12.63 14.72
C ARG A 355 3.59 12.33 13.58
N LEU A 356 3.09 11.60 12.57
CA LEU A 356 3.87 11.23 11.39
C LEU A 356 3.87 12.34 10.33
N GLY A 357 2.97 13.34 10.49
CA GLY A 357 2.81 14.47 9.58
C GLY A 357 1.89 14.15 8.41
N ARG A 358 1.98 14.98 7.38
CA ARG A 358 1.04 14.97 6.26
C ARG A 358 1.55 14.07 5.12
N TRP A 359 0.73 13.06 4.77
CA TRP A 359 1.05 12.06 3.76
C TRP A 359 -0.22 11.53 3.09
N ARG A 360 -0.09 11.12 1.85
CA ARG A 360 -0.99 10.17 1.18
C ARG A 360 -0.32 8.79 1.28
N VAL A 361 -1.00 7.85 1.90
CA VAL A 361 -0.49 6.48 2.05
C VAL A 361 -0.45 5.81 0.68
N SER A 362 0.66 5.15 0.37
CA SER A 362 0.86 4.42 -0.87
C SER A 362 0.40 2.97 -0.72
N GLY A 363 -0.44 2.52 -1.66
CA GLY A 363 -1.04 1.19 -1.64
C GLY A 363 -2.36 1.12 -0.88
N ASN A 364 -3.25 0.24 -1.33
CA ASN A 364 -4.55 0.02 -0.71
C ASN A 364 -4.51 -1.08 0.36
N ASP A 365 -3.55 -1.99 0.27
CA ASP A 365 -3.32 -3.06 1.23
C ASP A 365 -2.08 -2.71 2.06
N LEU A 366 -2.14 -2.92 3.38
CA LEU A 366 -0.99 -2.80 4.25
C LEU A 366 0.05 -3.84 3.80
N PRO A 367 1.16 -3.39 3.18
CA PRO A 367 2.10 -4.32 2.59
C PRO A 367 2.86 -5.08 3.67
N SER A 368 3.37 -6.25 3.31
CA SER A 368 4.39 -6.97 4.08
C SER A 368 5.74 -6.20 4.17
N GLY A 369 5.78 -4.94 3.69
CA GLY A 369 6.92 -4.03 3.69
C GLY A 369 6.66 -2.74 4.47
N PRO A 370 7.61 -1.81 4.50
CA PRO A 370 7.42 -0.52 5.17
C PRO A 370 6.29 0.27 4.52
N LEU A 371 5.40 0.82 5.34
CA LEU A 371 4.35 1.71 4.88
C LEU A 371 4.97 2.96 4.25
N LEU A 372 4.63 3.25 3.01
CA LEU A 372 5.12 4.43 2.31
C LEU A 372 4.10 5.56 2.32
N GLY A 373 4.59 6.77 2.58
CA GLY A 373 3.85 8.01 2.42
C GLY A 373 4.38 8.81 1.24
N LEU A 374 3.48 9.37 0.47
CA LEU A 374 3.76 10.29 -0.62
C LEU A 374 3.26 11.68 -0.24
N ARG A 375 4.08 12.71 -0.50
CA ARG A 375 3.70 14.10 -0.29
C ARG A 375 4.12 14.94 -1.49
N THR A 376 3.19 15.68 -2.04
CA THR A 376 3.44 16.61 -3.13
C THR A 376 4.13 17.86 -2.57
N LEU A 377 5.36 18.13 -3.01
CA LEU A 377 6.10 19.34 -2.66
C LEU A 377 5.78 20.50 -3.60
N THR A 378 5.75 20.17 -4.90
CA THR A 378 5.40 21.07 -6.00
C THR A 378 4.76 20.21 -7.10
N GLU A 379 4.14 20.80 -8.12
CA GLU A 379 3.52 20.05 -9.22
C GLU A 379 4.44 19.04 -9.91
N ASP A 380 5.77 19.26 -9.84
CA ASP A 380 6.78 18.44 -10.46
C ASP A 380 7.67 17.66 -9.49
N ARG A 381 7.34 17.62 -8.18
CA ARG A 381 8.17 16.95 -7.16
C ARG A 381 7.34 16.26 -6.08
N THR A 382 7.62 14.99 -5.86
CA THR A 382 7.01 14.16 -4.81
C THR A 382 8.06 13.72 -3.79
N LEU A 383 7.80 13.96 -2.51
CA LEU A 383 8.55 13.41 -1.40
C LEU A 383 8.03 12.02 -1.07
N VAL A 384 8.93 11.06 -0.90
CA VAL A 384 8.63 9.70 -0.48
C VAL A 384 9.23 9.46 0.90
N GLY A 385 8.40 9.04 1.85
CA GLY A 385 8.79 8.69 3.21
C GLY A 385 8.38 7.26 3.56
N ALA A 386 9.23 6.54 4.28
CA ALA A 386 8.86 5.31 4.97
C ALA A 386 8.33 5.67 6.36
N LEU A 387 7.10 5.27 6.65
CA LEU A 387 6.38 5.57 7.88
C LEU A 387 6.57 4.39 8.84
N ASP A 388 7.37 4.56 9.86
CA ASP A 388 7.54 3.61 10.94
C ASP A 388 6.54 3.96 12.07
N VAL A 389 5.36 3.32 12.00
CA VAL A 389 4.27 3.58 12.95
C VAL A 389 4.64 3.11 14.36
N ALA A 390 5.36 1.99 14.47
CA ALA A 390 5.78 1.43 15.76
C ALA A 390 6.78 2.35 16.46
N ALA A 391 7.80 2.82 15.74
CA ALA A 391 8.80 3.77 16.27
C ALA A 391 8.28 5.22 16.31
N GLY A 392 7.15 5.53 15.66
CA GLY A 392 6.62 6.89 15.55
C GLY A 392 7.51 7.82 14.73
N GLN A 393 8.20 7.30 13.71
CA GLN A 393 9.20 8.02 12.93
C GLN A 393 8.92 7.97 11.44
N VAL A 394 9.43 8.97 10.72
CA VAL A 394 9.40 9.01 9.26
C VAL A 394 10.83 9.08 8.74
N ARG A 395 11.18 8.14 7.89
CA ARG A 395 12.47 8.13 7.19
C ARG A 395 12.26 8.57 5.75
N ILE A 396 12.86 9.68 5.35
CA ILE A 396 12.79 10.14 3.96
C ILE A 396 13.58 9.18 3.08
N ARG A 397 12.92 8.64 2.05
CA ARG A 397 13.49 7.73 1.04
C ARG A 397 13.98 8.48 -0.19
N GLY A 398 13.40 9.65 -0.50
CA GLY A 398 13.85 10.46 -1.61
C GLY A 398 12.86 11.54 -2.01
N ILE A 399 13.31 12.42 -2.90
CA ILE A 399 12.48 13.41 -3.59
C ILE A 399 12.53 13.06 -5.07
N LEU A 400 11.41 12.63 -5.61
CA LEU A 400 11.29 12.19 -7.00
C LEU A 400 10.76 13.34 -7.87
N PRO A 401 11.28 13.52 -9.08
CA PRO A 401 10.71 14.46 -10.04
C PRO A 401 9.39 13.93 -10.61
N GLY A 402 8.39 14.79 -10.71
CA GLY A 402 7.06 14.48 -11.20
C GLY A 402 6.07 14.07 -10.10
N ALA A 403 4.82 13.88 -10.53
CA ALA A 403 3.74 13.37 -9.71
C ALA A 403 3.70 11.84 -9.74
N TRP A 404 3.53 11.21 -8.58
CA TRP A 404 3.47 9.77 -8.40
C TRP A 404 2.22 9.40 -7.60
N SER A 405 1.48 8.39 -8.06
CA SER A 405 0.25 7.91 -7.41
C SER A 405 0.53 6.86 -6.36
N GLU A 406 1.49 5.99 -6.62
CA GLU A 406 1.79 4.85 -5.78
C GLU A 406 3.27 4.48 -5.89
N CYS A 407 3.89 4.06 -4.78
CA CYS A 407 5.27 3.59 -4.75
C CYS A 407 5.39 2.34 -3.87
N ALA A 408 6.35 1.47 -4.23
CA ALA A 408 6.79 0.36 -3.40
C ALA A 408 8.31 0.42 -3.24
N ASP A 409 8.81 -0.06 -2.08
CA ASP A 409 10.22 -0.05 -1.70
C ASP A 409 10.73 -1.49 -1.58
N THR A 410 11.79 -1.83 -2.31
CA THR A 410 12.49 -3.12 -2.19
C THR A 410 13.61 -3.09 -1.15
N GLY A 411 13.83 -1.96 -0.49
CA GLY A 411 15.01 -1.69 0.34
C GLY A 411 16.18 -1.08 -0.46
N THR A 412 16.37 -1.49 -1.70
CA THR A 412 17.43 -0.98 -2.60
C THR A 412 16.91 -0.09 -3.73
N GLN A 413 15.60 -0.13 -3.97
CA GLN A 413 14.95 0.59 -5.07
C GLN A 413 13.56 1.06 -4.66
N LEU A 414 13.15 2.20 -5.21
CA LEU A 414 11.78 2.68 -5.22
C LEU A 414 11.20 2.44 -6.61
N VAL A 415 10.06 1.77 -6.67
CA VAL A 415 9.29 1.55 -7.90
C VAL A 415 8.00 2.32 -7.77
N CYS A 416 7.80 3.31 -8.64
CA CYS A 416 6.66 4.23 -8.52
C CYS A 416 5.83 4.27 -9.81
N LEU A 417 4.51 4.33 -9.67
CA LEU A 417 3.50 4.46 -10.72
C LEU A 417 3.07 5.93 -10.85
N ARG A 418 2.91 6.42 -12.07
CA ARG A 418 2.35 7.76 -12.35
C ARG A 418 0.83 7.75 -12.41
N PRO A 419 0.18 8.85 -12.02
CA PRO A 419 -1.28 8.98 -12.17
C PRO A 419 -1.76 8.85 -13.63
N THR A 420 -0.91 9.25 -14.59
CA THR A 420 -1.20 9.19 -16.03
C THR A 420 -0.71 7.93 -16.72
N GLY A 421 -0.22 6.97 -15.95
CA GLY A 421 0.44 5.76 -16.46
C GLY A 421 1.95 5.94 -16.67
N GLY A 422 2.63 4.80 -16.85
CA GLY A 422 4.08 4.69 -16.80
C GLY A 422 4.62 4.53 -15.41
N MET A 423 5.63 3.69 -15.25
CA MET A 423 6.34 3.48 -13.99
C MET A 423 7.80 3.88 -14.10
N ALA A 424 8.41 4.15 -12.96
CA ALA A 424 9.84 4.41 -12.88
C ALA A 424 10.47 3.65 -11.72
N ILE A 425 11.68 3.18 -11.94
CA ILE A 425 12.53 2.50 -10.98
C ILE A 425 13.65 3.48 -10.59
N TRP A 426 13.77 3.75 -9.32
CA TRP A 426 14.76 4.65 -8.74
C TRP A 426 15.67 3.85 -7.80
N PRO A 427 16.99 4.09 -7.77
CA PRO A 427 17.81 3.58 -6.67
C PRO A 427 17.32 4.22 -5.38
N ALA A 428 17.07 3.40 -4.36
CA ALA A 428 16.71 3.90 -3.04
C ALA A 428 17.91 4.66 -2.45
N GLY A 429 17.71 5.90 -2.01
CA GLY A 429 18.71 6.64 -1.25
C GLY A 429 19.05 5.87 0.03
N ARG A 430 20.34 5.77 0.35
CA ARG A 430 20.85 5.19 1.61
C ARG A 430 20.56 6.09 2.79
#